data_dab86be0438508382e76760e4f555f3b
#
_entry.id   dab86be0438508382e76760e4f555f3b
#
_cell.length_a   1.000
_cell.length_b   1.000
_cell.length_c   1.000
_cell.angle_alpha   90.00
_cell.angle_beta   90.00
_cell.angle_gamma   90.00
#
_symmetry.space_group_name_H-M   'P 1'
#
loop_
_entity.id
_entity.type
_entity.pdbx_description
1 polymer ?
#
loop_
_entity_poly.entity_id
_entity_poly.type
_entity_poly.pdbx_seq_one_letter_code
_entity_poly.pdbx_strand_id
1 'polypeptide(L)'
;MAHRILVPTEGSPLSTKALEVALTDYPDAAVVVLHVMDPIGSGLGIVDVMRPKFTDGAPPGSVAPEYWQEWYDRSNERAEAVFDRAREIAEGYGREVETVLEFGKPGDVVVEYAEDHDVDRVVMGSHCRSGANRFLLGSVAEHVVRRASVPVMVVR
;
A
#
# COMPACT_ATOMS: atom_id res chain seq x y z
N MET A 1 -10.01 18.72 -16.90
CA MET A 1 -10.38 17.70 -15.92
C MET A 1 -9.18 17.45 -15.00
N ALA A 2 -9.39 17.43 -13.72
CA ALA A 2 -8.31 17.11 -12.79
C ALA A 2 -7.92 15.64 -12.98
N HIS A 3 -6.64 15.38 -13.19
CA HIS A 3 -6.12 14.02 -13.21
C HIS A 3 -6.19 13.38 -11.81
N ARG A 4 -6.42 12.08 -11.75
CA ARG A 4 -6.44 11.33 -10.51
C ARG A 4 -5.22 10.39 -10.48
N ILE A 5 -4.32 10.63 -9.55
CA ILE A 5 -3.07 9.89 -9.41
C ILE A 5 -3.17 8.96 -8.19
N LEU A 6 -2.93 7.68 -8.39
CA LEU A 6 -2.88 6.68 -7.34
C LEU A 6 -1.43 6.46 -6.89
N VAL A 7 -1.19 6.59 -5.60
CA VAL A 7 0.12 6.34 -4.97
C VAL A 7 -0.03 5.23 -3.94
N PRO A 8 0.26 3.97 -4.31
CA PRO A 8 0.35 2.89 -3.34
C PRO A 8 1.51 3.13 -2.37
N THR A 9 1.28 2.93 -1.08
CA THR A 9 2.32 3.14 -0.07
C THR A 9 2.25 2.11 1.05
N GLU A 10 3.40 1.65 1.48
CA GLU A 10 3.58 0.85 2.69
C GLU A 10 4.40 1.61 3.76
N GLY A 11 4.67 2.89 3.53
CA GLY A 11 5.46 3.74 4.43
C GLY A 11 6.98 3.65 4.23
N SER A 12 7.45 2.97 3.18
CA SER A 12 8.89 2.89 2.85
C SER A 12 9.43 4.22 2.31
N PRO A 13 10.77 4.44 2.32
CA PRO A 13 11.39 5.62 1.71
C PRO A 13 11.07 5.79 0.23
N LEU A 14 10.97 4.70 -0.53
CA LEU A 14 10.64 4.75 -1.96
C LEU A 14 9.17 5.10 -2.20
N SER A 15 8.25 4.62 -1.38
CA SER A 15 6.84 5.04 -1.48
C SER A 15 6.65 6.49 -1.09
N THR A 16 7.42 6.99 -0.12
CA THR A 16 7.48 8.42 0.21
C THR A 16 7.98 9.24 -0.97
N LYS A 17 9.06 8.81 -1.61
CA LYS A 17 9.57 9.46 -2.81
C LYS A 17 8.57 9.46 -3.96
N ALA A 18 7.83 8.36 -4.14
CA ALA A 18 6.77 8.28 -5.14
C ALA A 18 5.65 9.29 -4.87
N LEU A 19 5.27 9.50 -3.61
CA LEU A 19 4.31 10.52 -3.22
C LEU A 19 4.82 11.93 -3.54
N GLU A 20 6.08 12.23 -3.21
CA GLU A 20 6.71 13.52 -3.53
C GLU A 20 6.74 13.79 -5.04
N VAL A 21 7.08 12.78 -5.84
CA VAL A 21 7.02 12.86 -7.31
C VAL A 21 5.61 13.16 -7.80
N ALA A 22 4.60 12.45 -7.28
CA ALA A 22 3.21 12.69 -7.63
C ALA A 22 2.77 14.13 -7.31
N LEU A 23 3.17 14.64 -6.14
CA LEU A 23 2.82 16.00 -5.71
C LEU A 23 3.53 17.08 -6.54
N THR A 24 4.74 16.82 -6.99
CA THR A 24 5.59 17.78 -7.73
C THR A 24 5.26 17.78 -9.22
N ASP A 25 5.19 16.60 -9.84
CA ASP A 25 5.04 16.47 -11.29
C ASP A 25 3.60 16.66 -11.77
N TYR A 26 2.63 16.50 -10.85
CA TYR A 26 1.20 16.64 -11.15
C TYR A 26 0.52 17.64 -10.19
N PRO A 27 0.86 18.92 -10.27
CA PRO A 27 0.40 19.93 -9.30
C PRO A 27 -1.11 20.11 -9.23
N ASP A 28 -1.81 19.85 -10.34
CA ASP A 28 -3.28 20.02 -10.45
C ASP A 28 -4.05 18.70 -10.28
N ALA A 29 -3.37 17.58 -10.03
CA ALA A 29 -4.01 16.28 -9.90
C ALA A 29 -4.56 16.04 -8.50
N ALA A 30 -5.66 15.32 -8.40
CA ALA A 30 -6.09 14.71 -7.14
C ALA A 30 -5.19 13.50 -6.82
N VAL A 31 -4.54 13.49 -5.67
CA VAL A 31 -3.65 12.41 -5.26
C VAL A 31 -4.33 11.52 -4.24
N VAL A 32 -4.42 10.24 -4.54
CA VAL A 32 -4.95 9.20 -3.66
C VAL A 32 -3.79 8.35 -3.14
N VAL A 33 -3.63 8.31 -1.83
CA VAL A 33 -2.67 7.45 -1.14
C VAL A 33 -3.39 6.18 -0.73
N LEU A 34 -3.00 5.06 -1.33
CA LEU A 34 -3.58 3.74 -1.07
C LEU A 34 -2.62 2.91 -0.23
N HIS A 35 -3.09 2.48 0.94
CA HIS A 35 -2.40 1.48 1.76
C HIS A 35 -3.16 0.16 1.70
N VAL A 36 -2.45 -0.92 1.37
CA VAL A 36 -3.04 -2.26 1.28
C VAL A 36 -2.47 -3.13 2.39
N MET A 37 -3.37 -3.68 3.19
CA MET A 37 -3.03 -4.66 4.22
C MET A 37 -3.28 -6.07 3.68
N ASP A 38 -2.23 -6.87 3.63
CA ASP A 38 -2.32 -8.27 3.22
C ASP A 38 -2.41 -9.17 4.46
N PRO A 39 -3.56 -9.78 4.75
CA PRO A 39 -3.74 -10.62 5.92
C PRO A 39 -2.95 -11.93 5.85
N ILE A 40 -2.51 -12.34 4.67
CA ILE A 40 -1.89 -13.66 4.44
C ILE A 40 -0.41 -13.55 4.08
N GLY A 41 -0.05 -12.54 3.29
CA GLY A 41 1.26 -12.46 2.61
C GLY A 41 2.33 -11.66 3.33
N SER A 42 1.99 -10.87 4.32
CA SER A 42 2.93 -9.90 4.92
C SER A 42 3.91 -10.47 5.94
N GLY A 43 3.86 -11.76 6.25
CA GLY A 43 4.75 -12.42 7.23
C GLY A 43 4.64 -11.91 8.67
N LEU A 44 4.06 -10.74 8.85
CA LEU A 44 3.72 -10.07 10.11
C LEU A 44 2.21 -10.06 10.35
N GLY A 45 1.45 -10.76 9.49
CA GLY A 45 0.01 -10.80 9.55
C GLY A 45 -0.51 -11.80 10.57
N ILE A 46 -1.53 -12.51 10.18
CA ILE A 46 -2.23 -13.51 10.97
C ILE A 46 -1.28 -14.53 11.61
N VAL A 47 -0.16 -14.86 10.96
CA VAL A 47 0.80 -15.86 11.45
C VAL A 47 1.54 -15.40 12.71
N ASP A 48 1.87 -14.12 12.85
CA ASP A 48 2.56 -13.62 14.06
C ASP A 48 1.60 -13.44 15.25
N VAL A 49 0.35 -13.06 14.96
CA VAL A 49 -0.71 -12.99 15.98
C VAL A 49 -1.15 -14.40 16.40
N MET A 50 -1.05 -15.38 15.50
CA MET A 50 -1.49 -16.75 15.73
C MET A 50 -0.41 -17.66 16.34
N ARG A 51 0.87 -17.37 16.11
CA ARG A 51 1.99 -18.26 16.48
C ARG A 51 2.01 -18.73 17.93
N PRO A 52 1.68 -17.92 18.94
CA PRO A 52 1.66 -18.37 20.32
C PRO A 52 0.45 -19.22 20.69
N LYS A 53 -0.57 -19.27 19.86
CA LYS A 53 -1.90 -19.77 20.22
C LYS A 53 -2.30 -21.05 19.47
N PHE A 54 -1.53 -21.44 18.45
CA PHE A 54 -1.61 -22.80 17.86
C PHE A 54 -1.14 -23.90 18.81
N THR A 55 -0.48 -23.55 19.92
CA THR A 55 -0.01 -24.49 20.92
C THR A 55 -1.08 -24.89 21.95
N ASP A 56 -2.21 -24.22 21.99
CA ASP A 56 -3.28 -24.44 22.96
C ASP A 56 -4.45 -25.32 22.46
N GLY A 57 -4.18 -26.24 21.52
CA GLY A 57 -5.13 -27.30 21.16
C GLY A 57 -6.29 -26.90 20.27
N ALA A 58 -6.27 -25.74 19.66
CA ALA A 58 -7.24 -25.36 18.63
C ALA A 58 -7.04 -26.14 17.33
N PRO A 59 -8.10 -26.58 16.64
CA PRO A 59 -7.99 -27.28 15.37
C PRO A 59 -7.27 -26.41 14.32
N PRO A 60 -6.45 -27.01 13.43
CA PRO A 60 -5.81 -26.29 12.35
C PRO A 60 -6.85 -25.53 11.50
N GLY A 61 -6.68 -24.24 11.34
CA GLY A 61 -7.56 -23.38 10.54
C GLY A 61 -8.69 -22.68 11.29
N SER A 62 -8.85 -22.92 12.60
CA SER A 62 -9.78 -22.14 13.42
C SER A 62 -9.08 -20.92 14.02
N VAL A 63 -9.48 -19.73 13.58
CA VAL A 63 -9.04 -18.47 14.16
C VAL A 63 -10.16 -17.91 15.01
N ALA A 64 -9.88 -17.72 16.31
CA ALA A 64 -10.86 -17.13 17.20
C ALA A 64 -11.19 -15.67 16.78
N PRO A 65 -12.46 -15.23 16.92
CA PRO A 65 -12.88 -13.88 16.55
C PRO A 65 -12.04 -12.76 17.18
N GLU A 66 -11.53 -12.97 18.41
CA GLU A 66 -10.70 -11.99 19.12
C GLU A 66 -9.37 -11.71 18.39
N TYR A 67 -8.85 -12.69 17.67
CA TYR A 67 -7.60 -12.54 16.92
C TYR A 67 -7.77 -11.71 15.67
N TRP A 68 -8.89 -11.87 14.99
CA TRP A 68 -9.25 -11.05 13.86
C TRP A 68 -9.41 -9.59 14.28
N GLN A 69 -10.03 -9.35 15.44
CA GLN A 69 -10.20 -8.01 15.98
C GLN A 69 -8.85 -7.38 16.32
N GLU A 70 -7.96 -8.11 17.02
CA GLU A 70 -6.63 -7.61 17.37
C GLU A 70 -5.77 -7.32 16.11
N TRP A 71 -5.81 -8.21 15.11
CA TRP A 71 -5.13 -7.99 13.84
C TRP A 71 -5.68 -6.77 13.11
N TYR A 72 -6.99 -6.63 13.07
CA TYR A 72 -7.66 -5.50 12.43
C TYR A 72 -7.30 -4.18 13.10
N ASP A 73 -7.32 -4.13 14.43
CA ASP A 73 -6.97 -2.93 15.20
C ASP A 73 -5.50 -2.52 14.96
N ARG A 74 -4.57 -3.46 14.97
CA ARG A 74 -3.15 -3.21 14.64
C ARG A 74 -2.95 -2.77 13.20
N SER A 75 -3.71 -3.32 12.28
CA SER A 75 -3.67 -2.93 10.86
C SER A 75 -4.15 -1.50 10.68
N ASN A 76 -5.22 -1.11 11.36
CA ASN A 76 -5.72 0.25 11.33
C ASN A 76 -4.71 1.25 11.94
N GLU A 77 -4.08 0.93 13.06
CA GLU A 77 -3.04 1.78 13.67
C GLU A 77 -1.86 2.00 12.72
N ARG A 78 -1.39 0.95 12.05
CA ARG A 78 -0.32 1.05 11.05
C ARG A 78 -0.74 1.89 9.84
N ALA A 79 -1.94 1.69 9.34
CA ALA A 79 -2.48 2.46 8.24
C ALA A 79 -2.58 3.94 8.59
N GLU A 80 -3.07 4.28 9.78
CA GLU A 80 -3.15 5.67 10.23
C GLU A 80 -1.76 6.32 10.34
N ALA A 81 -0.75 5.61 10.82
CA ALA A 81 0.63 6.12 10.86
C ALA A 81 1.17 6.41 9.46
N VAL A 82 0.90 5.54 8.49
CA VAL A 82 1.26 5.75 7.08
C VAL A 82 0.53 6.94 6.49
N PHE A 83 -0.76 7.07 6.76
CA PHE A 83 -1.58 8.18 6.26
C PHE A 83 -1.20 9.52 6.88
N ASP A 84 -0.94 9.56 8.18
CA ASP A 84 -0.47 10.78 8.87
C ASP A 84 0.84 11.27 8.24
N ARG A 85 1.77 10.37 7.97
CA ARG A 85 3.02 10.72 7.29
C ARG A 85 2.78 11.24 5.87
N ALA A 86 1.87 10.64 5.13
CA ALA A 86 1.52 11.10 3.79
C ALA A 86 0.87 12.49 3.80
N ARG A 87 -0.01 12.75 4.77
CA ARG A 87 -0.64 14.07 4.95
C ARG A 87 0.40 15.14 5.31
N GLU A 88 1.33 14.85 6.23
CA GLU A 88 2.44 15.77 6.57
C GLU A 88 3.28 16.13 5.35
N ILE A 89 3.60 15.14 4.52
CA ILE A 89 4.36 15.38 3.28
C ILE A 89 3.55 16.27 2.34
N ALA A 90 2.29 15.98 2.12
CA ALA A 90 1.41 16.77 1.24
C ALA A 90 1.25 18.22 1.73
N GLU A 91 1.10 18.43 3.04
CA GLU A 91 1.08 19.76 3.65
C GLU A 91 2.35 20.56 3.34
N GLY A 92 3.51 19.92 3.34
CA GLY A 92 4.79 20.55 2.95
C GLY A 92 4.80 21.09 1.52
N TYR A 93 3.94 20.54 0.66
CA TYR A 93 3.72 21.00 -0.72
C TYR A 93 2.48 21.91 -0.85
N GLY A 94 1.83 22.28 0.26
CA GLY A 94 0.60 23.07 0.27
C GLY A 94 -0.60 22.33 -0.33
N ARG A 95 -0.63 20.98 -0.21
CA ARG A 95 -1.64 20.12 -0.84
C ARG A 95 -2.29 19.17 0.16
N GLU A 96 -3.45 18.67 -0.22
CA GLU A 96 -4.14 17.60 0.49
C GLU A 96 -4.10 16.31 -0.34
N VAL A 97 -4.19 15.17 0.35
CA VAL A 97 -4.29 13.86 -0.27
C VAL A 97 -5.50 13.10 0.29
N GLU A 98 -6.15 12.33 -0.58
CA GLU A 98 -7.13 11.34 -0.17
C GLU A 98 -6.40 10.09 0.35
N THR A 99 -6.87 9.50 1.42
CA THR A 99 -6.26 8.28 1.99
C THR A 99 -7.26 7.15 1.98
N VAL A 100 -6.83 5.99 1.48
CA VAL A 100 -7.67 4.80 1.33
C VAL A 100 -6.96 3.58 1.89
N LEU A 101 -7.63 2.83 2.75
CA LEU A 101 -7.18 1.54 3.26
C LEU A 101 -7.98 0.42 2.58
N GLU A 102 -7.27 -0.51 1.98
CA GLU A 102 -7.85 -1.72 1.38
C GLU A 102 -7.16 -2.97 1.91
N PHE A 103 -7.83 -4.11 1.79
CA PHE A 103 -7.36 -5.41 2.25
C PHE A 103 -7.26 -6.37 1.07
N GLY A 104 -6.19 -7.13 1.02
CA GLY A 104 -5.95 -8.13 -0.01
C GLY A 104 -4.49 -8.21 -0.45
N LYS A 105 -4.26 -8.82 -1.59
CA LYS A 105 -2.92 -8.84 -2.20
C LYS A 105 -2.59 -7.48 -2.80
N PRO A 106 -1.50 -6.83 -2.40
CA PRO A 106 -1.21 -5.45 -2.80
C PRO A 106 -1.25 -5.20 -4.30
N GLY A 107 -0.64 -6.05 -5.10
CA GLY A 107 -0.62 -5.88 -6.56
C GLY A 107 -2.01 -5.95 -7.19
N ASP A 108 -2.82 -6.91 -6.79
CA ASP A 108 -4.19 -7.07 -7.30
C ASP A 108 -5.07 -5.89 -6.88
N VAL A 109 -5.00 -5.50 -5.62
CA VAL A 109 -5.79 -4.38 -5.07
C VAL A 109 -5.45 -3.06 -5.76
N VAL A 110 -4.17 -2.79 -6.02
CA VAL A 110 -3.75 -1.57 -6.75
C VAL A 110 -4.35 -1.54 -8.16
N VAL A 111 -4.29 -2.65 -8.88
CA VAL A 111 -4.84 -2.76 -10.24
C VAL A 111 -6.36 -2.58 -10.24
N GLU A 112 -7.07 -3.30 -9.39
CA GLU A 112 -8.53 -3.20 -9.24
C GLU A 112 -8.96 -1.79 -8.85
N TYR A 113 -8.29 -1.19 -7.87
CA TYR A 113 -8.61 0.17 -7.44
C TYR A 113 -8.44 1.19 -8.59
N ALA A 114 -7.37 1.06 -9.36
CA ALA A 114 -7.11 1.94 -10.49
C ALA A 114 -8.18 1.84 -11.57
N GLU A 115 -8.72 0.64 -11.81
CA GLU A 115 -9.79 0.41 -12.78
C GLU A 115 -11.15 0.91 -12.30
N ASP A 116 -11.46 0.71 -11.02
CA ASP A 116 -12.78 1.01 -10.45
C ASP A 116 -12.99 2.49 -10.07
N HIS A 117 -11.91 3.28 -9.95
CA HIS A 117 -11.96 4.64 -9.40
C HIS A 117 -11.45 5.74 -10.34
N ASP A 118 -11.54 5.54 -11.65
CA ASP A 118 -11.15 6.51 -12.66
C ASP A 118 -9.74 7.10 -12.44
N VAL A 119 -8.79 6.24 -12.10
CA VAL A 119 -7.39 6.63 -11.94
C VAL A 119 -6.75 6.81 -13.32
N ASP A 120 -6.10 7.93 -13.52
CA ASP A 120 -5.40 8.23 -14.78
C ASP A 120 -3.98 7.67 -14.81
N ARG A 121 -3.36 7.50 -13.64
CA ARG A 121 -1.97 7.02 -13.52
C ARG A 121 -1.68 6.46 -12.13
N VAL A 122 -0.80 5.46 -12.09
CA VAL A 122 -0.19 4.97 -10.85
C VAL A 122 1.24 5.47 -10.74
N VAL A 123 1.62 6.02 -9.59
CA VAL A 123 3.00 6.39 -9.25
C VAL A 123 3.40 5.61 -8.01
N MET A 124 4.39 4.74 -8.12
CA MET A 124 4.76 3.84 -7.03
C MET A 124 6.27 3.64 -6.91
N GLY A 125 6.74 3.34 -5.72
CA GLY A 125 8.13 2.96 -5.50
C GLY A 125 8.43 1.55 -6.00
N SER A 126 9.65 1.33 -6.46
CA SER A 126 10.18 0.00 -6.73
C SER A 126 10.67 -0.61 -5.42
N HIS A 127 9.79 -1.24 -4.65
CA HIS A 127 10.21 -1.89 -3.42
C HIS A 127 10.81 -3.26 -3.69
N CYS A 128 12.12 -3.42 -3.44
CA CYS A 128 12.79 -4.71 -3.42
C CYS A 128 13.18 -5.03 -1.97
N ARG A 129 12.64 -6.13 -1.41
CA ARG A 129 12.94 -6.58 -0.04
C ARG A 129 14.42 -6.92 0.20
N SER A 130 15.13 -7.29 -0.85
CA SER A 130 16.57 -7.50 -0.80
C SER A 130 17.29 -6.27 -1.34
N GLY A 131 17.92 -5.49 -0.46
CA GLY A 131 18.67 -4.27 -0.80
C GLY A 131 19.87 -4.45 -1.72
N ALA A 132 20.00 -5.60 -2.40
CA ALA A 132 21.16 -5.99 -3.19
C ALA A 132 21.09 -5.63 -4.68
N ASN A 133 19.92 -5.30 -5.24
CA ASN A 133 19.82 -5.01 -6.67
C ASN A 133 18.89 -3.83 -6.98
N ARG A 134 19.50 -2.68 -7.21
CA ARG A 134 18.83 -1.48 -7.71
C ARG A 134 18.18 -1.64 -9.11
N PHE A 135 18.37 -2.79 -9.73
CA PHE A 135 17.90 -3.09 -11.09
C PHE A 135 16.64 -3.96 -11.14
N LEU A 136 16.20 -4.50 -10.00
CA LEU A 136 15.02 -5.35 -9.95
C LEU A 136 13.80 -4.54 -9.48
N LEU A 137 12.71 -4.67 -10.20
CA LEU A 137 11.40 -4.26 -9.72
C LEU A 137 10.98 -5.17 -8.57
N GLY A 138 10.41 -4.59 -7.51
CA GLY A 138 9.75 -5.37 -6.49
C GLY A 138 8.55 -6.15 -7.06
N SER A 139 8.15 -7.22 -6.39
CA SER A 139 7.06 -8.09 -6.85
C SER A 139 5.74 -7.36 -7.07
N VAL A 140 5.41 -6.40 -6.21
CA VAL A 140 4.19 -5.59 -6.33
C VAL A 140 4.29 -4.65 -7.53
N ALA A 141 5.41 -3.94 -7.69
CA ALA A 141 5.63 -3.05 -8.82
C ALA A 141 5.60 -3.80 -10.16
N GLU A 142 6.24 -4.96 -10.25
CA GLU A 142 6.21 -5.81 -11.43
C GLU A 142 4.78 -6.25 -11.79
N HIS A 143 4.02 -6.69 -10.81
CA HIS A 143 2.64 -7.12 -10.99
C HIS A 143 1.76 -5.96 -11.51
N VAL A 144 1.88 -4.77 -10.90
CA VAL A 144 1.12 -3.59 -11.32
C VAL A 144 1.51 -3.15 -12.72
N VAL A 145 2.81 -3.09 -13.05
CA VAL A 145 3.28 -2.72 -14.40
C VAL A 145 2.74 -3.66 -15.47
N ARG A 146 2.65 -4.95 -15.17
CA ARG A 146 2.16 -5.96 -16.13
C ARG A 146 0.66 -5.94 -16.34
N ARG A 147 -0.12 -5.52 -15.35
CA ARG A 147 -1.57 -5.71 -15.33
C ARG A 147 -2.40 -4.43 -15.33
N ALA A 148 -1.82 -3.31 -14.95
CA ALA A 148 -2.56 -2.05 -14.92
C ALA A 148 -3.00 -1.64 -16.33
N SER A 149 -4.23 -1.19 -16.44
CA SER A 149 -4.81 -0.61 -17.66
C SER A 149 -4.42 0.85 -17.88
N VAL A 150 -3.80 1.47 -16.88
CA VAL A 150 -3.34 2.87 -16.89
C VAL A 150 -1.81 2.96 -16.85
N PRO A 151 -1.21 4.08 -17.28
CA PRO A 151 0.23 4.28 -17.17
C PRO A 151 0.73 4.12 -15.73
N VAL A 152 1.86 3.45 -15.57
CA VAL A 152 2.52 3.22 -14.28
C VAL A 152 3.91 3.85 -14.30
N MET A 153 4.15 4.75 -13.37
CA MET A 153 5.46 5.32 -13.12
C MET A 153 6.09 4.62 -11.91
N VAL A 154 7.25 4.03 -12.11
CA VAL A 154 8.01 3.38 -11.04
C VAL A 154 9.16 4.28 -10.63
N VAL A 155 9.16 4.67 -9.36
CA VAL A 155 10.19 5.55 -8.75
C VAL A 155 11.25 4.67 -8.08
N ARG A 156 12.51 4.97 -8.34
CA ARG A 156 13.68 4.26 -7.79
C ARG A 156 14.46 5.12 -6.81
#